data_427a5d5dca6a169ad016bec15ab63635
#
_entry.id   427a5d5dca6a169ad016bec15ab63635
#
_cell.length_a   1.000
_cell.length_b   1.000
_cell.length_c   1.000
_cell.angle_alpha   90.00
_cell.angle_beta   90.00
_cell.angle_gamma   90.00
#
_symmetry.space_group_name_H-M   'P 1'
#
loop_
_entity.id
_entity.type
_entity.pdbx_description
1 polymer ?
#
loop_
_entity_poly.entity_id
_entity_poly.type
_entity_poly.pdbx_seq_one_letter_code
_entity_poly.pdbx_strand_id
1 'polypeptide(L)'
;MALSQSGWMRWLSGRLVSLTLWIGLLAGCSGSDSAAFSSVSSDGGGSGDSGGGTAVFPQVNDVVFSLVSDGAGGVYLGGRFSLVGEVPRQALAHVLANGTVDPSWNPLPDGPVTALLLHDQTLYVGGNFFGLNGEERWRLAAVDRTTGILMLWNPKLGSANLVNALWLSNGVVYVGGVFESVNAVVIPGTGLRGEGRRNLAAVDATTGVATPWNPNVFDGEVMALAVADSIVYAGGSFDQVGLVGQDTIRLNLAAFDAGSGLATPWNPSVRGINGDIVQALLVADNLIYIGGRFTEVGGQARDNLAAVDRVAGLATSFTMPTNDTVLTPFDDGRRLYVGGLFTTIAGQPRGRLAAIDKTTGVLTSWNPNANGLVRSIVVSGGKVFVGGEFTMIGGQPRTMFAVIDPETGQLVGD
;
A
#
# COMPACT_ATOMS: atom_id res chain seq x y z
N MET A 1 -55.78 -1.96 37.57
CA MET A 1 -54.77 -3.03 37.51
C MET A 1 -53.77 -2.64 36.44
N ALA A 2 -52.62 -2.19 36.89
CA ALA A 2 -51.55 -1.68 36.05
C ALA A 2 -50.59 -2.83 35.75
N LEU A 3 -50.25 -3.02 34.49
CA LEU A 3 -49.16 -3.89 34.02
C LEU A 3 -48.01 -3.02 33.57
N SER A 4 -46.89 -3.13 34.32
CA SER A 4 -45.64 -2.49 34.08
C SER A 4 -44.91 -3.13 32.89
N GLN A 5 -44.49 -2.30 31.94
CA GLN A 5 -43.52 -2.69 30.94
C GLN A 5 -42.14 -2.26 31.43
N SER A 6 -41.28 -3.20 31.78
CA SER A 6 -39.86 -2.98 32.04
C SER A 6 -39.11 -3.12 30.71
N GLY A 7 -38.58 -1.98 30.22
CA GLY A 7 -37.79 -1.90 29.00
C GLY A 7 -36.35 -2.41 29.21
N TRP A 8 -35.88 -3.14 28.22
CA TRP A 8 -34.50 -3.52 28.06
C TRP A 8 -33.75 -2.37 27.35
N MET A 9 -33.11 -1.53 28.12
CA MET A 9 -32.15 -0.58 27.61
C MET A 9 -30.77 -1.26 27.58
N ARG A 10 -30.39 -1.83 26.43
CA ARG A 10 -28.99 -2.21 26.20
C ARG A 10 -28.20 -0.97 25.77
N TRP A 11 -27.16 -0.71 26.51
CA TRP A 11 -26.16 0.30 26.24
C TRP A 11 -25.49 0.03 24.89
N LEU A 12 -25.77 0.88 23.91
CA LEU A 12 -24.91 1.10 22.77
C LEU A 12 -23.80 2.06 23.22
N SER A 13 -22.67 1.53 23.62
CA SER A 13 -21.44 2.32 23.73
C SER A 13 -21.03 2.72 22.32
N GLY A 14 -21.47 3.91 21.90
CA GLY A 14 -21.04 4.53 20.64
C GLY A 14 -19.53 4.79 20.68
N ARG A 15 -18.75 3.95 20.05
CA ARG A 15 -17.45 4.38 19.53
C ARG A 15 -17.74 5.35 18.39
N LEU A 16 -17.54 6.61 18.65
CA LEU A 16 -17.36 7.60 17.59
C LEU A 16 -16.15 7.12 16.75
N VAL A 17 -16.46 6.45 15.65
CA VAL A 17 -15.49 6.24 14.60
C VAL A 17 -15.25 7.60 13.96
N SER A 18 -14.23 8.28 14.45
CA SER A 18 -13.68 9.43 13.76
C SER A 18 -13.24 8.94 12.39
N LEU A 19 -13.94 9.36 11.35
CA LEU A 19 -13.65 9.06 9.94
C LEU A 19 -12.39 9.84 9.54
N THR A 20 -11.26 9.49 10.10
CA THR A 20 -9.97 9.88 9.57
C THR A 20 -9.64 8.85 8.50
N LEU A 21 -9.74 9.28 7.26
CA LEU A 21 -9.39 8.51 6.08
C LEU A 21 -7.89 8.14 6.13
N TRP A 22 -7.56 6.98 6.67
CA TRP A 22 -6.21 6.46 6.78
C TRP A 22 -6.03 5.37 5.72
N ILE A 23 -5.28 5.67 4.71
CA ILE A 23 -5.02 4.74 3.60
C ILE A 23 -3.55 4.39 3.63
N GLY A 24 -3.24 3.16 3.97
CA GLY A 24 -1.91 2.58 3.87
C GLY A 24 -1.73 1.84 2.55
N LEU A 25 -0.55 1.88 2.01
CA LEU A 25 -0.26 1.29 0.74
C LEU A 25 1.09 0.59 0.70
N LEU A 26 1.11 -0.54 0.05
CA LEU A 26 2.32 -1.26 -0.32
C LEU A 26 2.33 -1.56 -1.81
N ALA A 27 3.38 -1.17 -2.46
CA ALA A 27 3.79 -1.77 -3.70
C ALA A 27 5.29 -2.01 -3.66
N GLY A 28 5.69 -3.18 -3.21
CA GLY A 28 7.05 -3.67 -3.33
C GLY A 28 7.03 -5.01 -4.05
N CYS A 29 7.10 -5.04 -5.37
CA CYS A 29 7.44 -6.24 -6.10
C CYS A 29 8.96 -6.44 -6.03
N SER A 30 9.42 -7.32 -5.16
CA SER A 30 10.69 -8.01 -5.32
C SER A 30 10.39 -9.49 -5.61
N GLY A 31 10.03 -9.77 -6.87
CA GLY A 31 10.07 -11.13 -7.39
C GLY A 31 11.53 -11.54 -7.54
N SER A 32 11.98 -12.48 -6.73
CA SER A 32 13.25 -13.16 -6.94
C SER A 32 13.08 -14.22 -8.03
N ASP A 33 13.06 -13.80 -9.28
CA ASP A 33 13.49 -14.65 -10.38
C ASP A 33 14.93 -14.27 -10.70
N SER A 34 15.83 -15.19 -10.38
CA SER A 34 17.25 -15.12 -10.68
C SER A 34 17.45 -15.16 -12.20
N ALA A 35 17.40 -14.01 -12.85
CA ALA A 35 17.92 -13.84 -14.19
C ALA A 35 19.36 -13.31 -14.07
N ALA A 36 20.31 -14.15 -14.42
CA ALA A 36 21.71 -13.85 -14.49
C ALA A 36 21.96 -12.62 -15.36
N PHE A 37 22.52 -11.57 -14.80
CA PHE A 37 23.09 -10.47 -15.56
C PHE A 37 24.41 -10.93 -16.20
N SER A 38 24.36 -11.19 -17.49
CA SER A 38 25.58 -11.29 -18.30
C SER A 38 26.12 -9.89 -18.56
N SER A 39 27.35 -9.64 -18.11
CA SER A 39 28.15 -8.47 -18.43
C SER A 39 28.32 -8.34 -19.94
N VAL A 40 27.86 -7.23 -20.53
CA VAL A 40 28.28 -6.80 -21.85
C VAL A 40 29.22 -5.63 -21.71
N SER A 41 30.44 -5.87 -22.18
CA SER A 41 31.55 -4.92 -22.26
C SER A 41 31.22 -3.76 -23.21
N SER A 42 31.74 -2.60 -22.82
CA SER A 42 31.82 -1.38 -23.62
C SER A 42 32.58 -1.56 -24.92
N ASP A 43 32.08 -0.99 -26.03
CA ASP A 43 32.84 -0.18 -26.96
C ASP A 43 31.93 0.50 -27.99
N GLY A 44 32.18 1.79 -28.29
CA GLY A 44 31.65 2.44 -29.48
C GLY A 44 31.18 3.87 -29.24
N GLY A 45 32.05 4.85 -29.36
CA GLY A 45 31.78 6.28 -29.26
C GLY A 45 30.80 6.79 -30.33
N GLY A 46 29.89 7.63 -29.89
CA GLY A 46 29.06 8.50 -30.69
C GLY A 46 28.78 9.77 -29.89
N SER A 47 29.46 10.87 -30.27
CA SER A 47 29.24 12.19 -29.74
C SER A 47 27.84 12.70 -30.15
N GLY A 48 26.88 12.56 -29.26
CA GLY A 48 25.58 13.22 -29.31
C GLY A 48 25.50 14.19 -28.16
N ASP A 49 25.34 15.46 -28.47
CA ASP A 49 25.16 16.58 -27.54
C ASP A 49 23.95 16.28 -26.64
N SER A 50 24.22 15.76 -25.44
CA SER A 50 23.21 15.60 -24.40
C SER A 50 23.25 16.86 -23.56
N GLY A 51 22.37 17.80 -23.87
CA GLY A 51 22.02 18.88 -22.98
C GLY A 51 21.56 18.30 -21.64
N GLY A 52 22.46 18.20 -20.68
CA GLY A 52 22.22 17.67 -19.33
C GLY A 52 21.44 18.66 -18.47
N GLY A 53 20.20 18.93 -18.85
CA GLY A 53 19.24 19.57 -17.96
C GLY A 53 18.90 18.58 -16.83
N THR A 54 19.13 18.99 -15.58
CA THR A 54 18.64 18.22 -14.42
C THR A 54 17.14 18.04 -14.55
N ALA A 55 16.68 16.78 -14.50
CA ALA A 55 15.26 16.47 -14.60
C ALA A 55 14.50 17.18 -13.48
N VAL A 56 13.57 18.08 -13.82
CA VAL A 56 12.69 18.76 -12.86
C VAL A 56 11.44 17.92 -12.70
N PHE A 57 11.18 17.43 -11.48
CA PHE A 57 10.01 16.62 -11.19
C PHE A 57 8.82 17.50 -10.79
N PRO A 58 7.59 17.14 -11.24
CA PRO A 58 6.40 17.95 -11.00
C PRO A 58 5.95 17.89 -9.53
N GLN A 59 5.35 18.97 -9.06
CA GLN A 59 4.59 18.96 -7.82
C GLN A 59 3.17 18.45 -8.08
N VAL A 60 2.49 17.96 -7.05
CA VAL A 60 1.12 17.45 -7.13
C VAL A 60 0.22 18.29 -6.23
N ASN A 61 -0.98 18.64 -6.70
CA ASN A 61 -1.83 19.62 -6.01
C ASN A 61 -2.65 19.05 -4.83
N ASP A 62 -2.73 17.72 -4.68
CA ASP A 62 -3.40 17.05 -3.55
C ASP A 62 -2.72 15.69 -3.30
N VAL A 63 -3.14 14.98 -2.28
CA VAL A 63 -2.53 13.79 -1.70
C VAL A 63 -2.16 12.72 -2.73
N VAL A 64 -0.92 12.26 -2.66
CA VAL A 64 -0.45 11.04 -3.32
C VAL A 64 -0.51 9.89 -2.29
N PHE A 65 -1.36 8.90 -2.56
CA PHE A 65 -1.54 7.73 -1.70
C PHE A 65 -0.61 6.58 -2.07
N SER A 66 -0.39 6.39 -3.36
CA SER A 66 0.30 5.22 -3.91
C SER A 66 1.31 5.60 -4.97
N LEU A 67 2.45 4.96 -4.92
CA LEU A 67 3.48 4.99 -5.97
C LEU A 67 3.85 3.57 -6.35
N VAL A 68 4.04 3.34 -7.64
CA VAL A 68 4.66 2.10 -8.14
C VAL A 68 5.65 2.43 -9.26
N SER A 69 6.82 1.79 -9.23
CA SER A 69 7.84 1.95 -10.26
C SER A 69 7.32 1.45 -11.62
N ASP A 70 7.62 2.21 -12.69
CA ASP A 70 7.35 1.77 -14.06
C ASP A 70 8.39 0.79 -14.61
N GLY A 71 9.47 0.52 -13.84
CA GLY A 71 10.60 -0.30 -14.25
C GLY A 71 11.55 0.37 -15.25
N ALA A 72 11.28 1.61 -15.67
CA ALA A 72 12.09 2.40 -16.61
C ALA A 72 12.66 3.68 -15.98
N GLY A 73 12.56 3.82 -14.66
CA GLY A 73 13.06 4.96 -13.89
C GLY A 73 12.03 6.05 -13.62
N GLY A 74 10.80 5.89 -14.09
CA GLY A 74 9.62 6.67 -13.75
C GLY A 74 8.70 5.98 -12.76
N VAL A 75 7.51 6.56 -12.52
CA VAL A 75 6.54 6.05 -11.54
C VAL A 75 5.09 6.34 -11.96
N TYR A 76 4.18 5.43 -11.61
CA TYR A 76 2.75 5.71 -11.59
C TYR A 76 2.37 6.25 -10.21
N LEU A 77 1.49 7.25 -10.20
CA LEU A 77 0.96 7.90 -9.01
C LEU A 77 -0.53 7.64 -8.90
N GLY A 78 -0.99 7.19 -7.73
CA GLY A 78 -2.38 7.14 -7.33
C GLY A 78 -2.66 8.12 -6.19
N GLY A 79 -3.81 8.81 -6.20
CA GLY A 79 -4.09 9.79 -5.18
C GLY A 79 -5.50 10.38 -5.23
N ARG A 80 -5.63 11.61 -4.73
CA ARG A 80 -6.85 12.41 -4.80
C ARG A 80 -6.65 13.70 -5.61
N PHE A 81 -5.54 13.83 -6.26
CA PHE A 81 -5.13 15.01 -7.01
C PHE A 81 -5.93 15.20 -8.31
N SER A 82 -5.87 16.42 -8.84
CA SER A 82 -6.41 16.78 -10.15
C SER A 82 -5.37 17.39 -11.10
N LEU A 83 -4.17 17.72 -10.56
CA LEU A 83 -3.05 18.29 -11.32
C LEU A 83 -1.73 17.63 -10.89
N VAL A 84 -0.88 17.34 -11.87
CA VAL A 84 0.52 16.96 -11.69
C VAL A 84 1.38 17.93 -12.50
N GLY A 85 2.13 18.79 -11.79
CA GLY A 85 2.63 20.02 -12.39
C GLY A 85 1.47 20.89 -12.90
N GLU A 86 1.55 21.30 -14.16
CA GLU A 86 0.48 22.03 -14.83
C GLU A 86 -0.45 21.13 -15.69
N VAL A 87 -0.23 19.82 -15.64
CA VAL A 87 -0.95 18.86 -16.47
C VAL A 87 -2.16 18.30 -15.71
N PRO A 88 -3.40 18.45 -16.23
CA PRO A 88 -4.57 17.83 -15.62
C PRO A 88 -4.47 16.32 -15.62
N ARG A 89 -4.52 15.71 -14.43
CA ARG A 89 -4.50 14.27 -14.19
C ARG A 89 -5.34 13.95 -12.96
N GLN A 90 -6.47 13.33 -13.19
CA GLN A 90 -7.38 13.03 -12.08
C GLN A 90 -7.00 11.73 -11.40
N ALA A 91 -6.55 11.82 -10.16
CA ALA A 91 -6.29 10.74 -9.22
C ALA A 91 -5.29 9.66 -9.69
N LEU A 92 -4.87 9.67 -10.95
CA LEU A 92 -3.96 8.69 -11.54
C LEU A 92 -3.08 9.35 -12.61
N ALA A 93 -1.75 9.17 -12.53
CA ALA A 93 -0.79 9.76 -13.45
C ALA A 93 0.42 8.86 -13.66
N HIS A 94 1.11 9.05 -14.78
CA HIS A 94 2.42 8.48 -15.06
C HIS A 94 3.45 9.61 -15.19
N VAL A 95 4.50 9.56 -14.38
CA VAL A 95 5.64 10.48 -14.42
C VAL A 95 6.85 9.69 -14.91
N LEU A 96 7.39 10.12 -16.04
CA LEU A 96 8.51 9.49 -16.71
C LEU A 96 9.85 9.73 -15.97
N ALA A 97 10.88 8.96 -16.29
CA ALA A 97 12.22 9.05 -15.68
C ALA A 97 12.87 10.43 -15.79
N ASN A 98 12.50 11.21 -16.82
CA ASN A 98 12.97 12.58 -17.06
C ASN A 98 12.16 13.67 -16.30
N GLY A 99 11.17 13.27 -15.49
CA GLY A 99 10.32 14.17 -14.73
C GLY A 99 9.08 14.68 -15.48
N THR A 100 8.91 14.37 -16.77
CA THR A 100 7.71 14.81 -17.50
C THR A 100 6.50 13.93 -17.16
N VAL A 101 5.33 14.54 -17.10
CA VAL A 101 4.05 13.80 -17.03
C VAL A 101 3.77 13.22 -18.41
N ASP A 102 3.55 11.91 -18.51
CA ASP A 102 3.27 11.26 -19.78
C ASP A 102 2.00 11.83 -20.42
N PRO A 103 2.09 12.54 -21.55
CA PRO A 103 0.94 13.24 -22.10
C PRO A 103 -0.13 12.30 -22.67
N SER A 104 0.27 11.10 -23.09
CA SER A 104 -0.60 10.12 -23.72
C SER A 104 -1.33 9.22 -22.74
N TRP A 105 -0.85 9.14 -21.49
CA TRP A 105 -1.36 8.23 -20.47
C TRP A 105 -2.32 8.94 -19.50
N ASN A 106 -3.62 8.71 -19.63
CA ASN A 106 -4.65 9.41 -18.84
C ASN A 106 -5.94 8.57 -18.66
N PRO A 107 -5.97 7.60 -17.75
CA PRO A 107 -7.13 6.70 -17.55
C PRO A 107 -8.37 7.32 -16.92
N LEU A 108 -8.32 8.51 -16.36
CA LEU A 108 -9.45 9.31 -15.83
C LEU A 108 -10.36 8.55 -14.85
N PRO A 109 -9.90 8.14 -13.65
CA PRO A 109 -10.80 7.68 -12.60
C PRO A 109 -11.69 8.82 -12.08
N ASP A 110 -12.94 8.52 -11.73
CA ASP A 110 -13.92 9.48 -11.19
C ASP A 110 -13.80 9.69 -9.67
N GLY A 111 -12.88 9.00 -9.01
CA GLY A 111 -12.63 9.09 -7.58
C GLY A 111 -11.19 8.73 -7.18
N PRO A 112 -10.86 8.81 -5.89
CA PRO A 112 -9.51 8.56 -5.40
C PRO A 112 -8.97 7.17 -5.71
N VAL A 113 -7.69 7.11 -6.09
CA VAL A 113 -6.90 5.90 -6.27
C VAL A 113 -5.98 5.71 -5.07
N THR A 114 -6.10 4.58 -4.39
CA THR A 114 -5.42 4.31 -3.13
C THR A 114 -4.42 3.17 -3.20
N ALA A 115 -4.61 2.28 -4.17
CA ALA A 115 -3.78 1.10 -4.38
C ALA A 115 -3.38 0.96 -5.85
N LEU A 116 -2.10 0.77 -6.10
CA LEU A 116 -1.53 0.46 -7.41
C LEU A 116 -0.71 -0.80 -7.33
N LEU A 117 -0.82 -1.64 -8.35
CA LEU A 117 -0.01 -2.84 -8.52
C LEU A 117 0.33 -3.01 -9.99
N LEU A 118 1.62 -2.93 -10.32
CA LEU A 118 2.09 -3.16 -11.68
C LEU A 118 2.57 -4.60 -11.84
N HIS A 119 2.08 -5.28 -12.86
CA HIS A 119 2.57 -6.60 -13.26
C HIS A 119 2.54 -6.71 -14.78
N ASP A 120 3.68 -7.02 -15.37
CA ASP A 120 3.87 -7.11 -16.82
C ASP A 120 3.33 -5.86 -17.55
N GLN A 121 2.34 -6.02 -18.41
CA GLN A 121 1.69 -4.93 -19.16
C GLN A 121 0.44 -4.38 -18.48
N THR A 122 0.13 -4.82 -17.26
CA THR A 122 -1.11 -4.45 -16.55
C THR A 122 -0.82 -3.64 -15.29
N LEU A 123 -1.40 -2.46 -15.20
CA LEU A 123 -1.50 -1.72 -13.95
C LEU A 123 -2.90 -1.95 -13.35
N TYR A 124 -2.94 -2.69 -12.26
CA TYR A 124 -4.14 -2.85 -11.44
C TYR A 124 -4.31 -1.63 -10.55
N VAL A 125 -5.54 -1.14 -10.48
CA VAL A 125 -5.92 0.10 -9.80
C VAL A 125 -7.03 -0.19 -8.81
N GLY A 126 -6.80 0.15 -7.56
CA GLY A 126 -7.78 0.04 -6.48
C GLY A 126 -8.04 1.40 -5.84
N GLY A 127 -9.27 1.61 -5.32
CA GLY A 127 -9.56 2.88 -4.68
C GLY A 127 -11.01 3.07 -4.26
N ASN A 128 -11.45 4.33 -4.26
CA ASN A 128 -12.83 4.73 -4.01
C ASN A 128 -13.39 5.47 -5.22
N PHE A 129 -13.46 4.79 -6.35
CA PHE A 129 -14.02 5.28 -7.61
C PHE A 129 -15.14 4.34 -8.09
N PHE A 130 -16.01 4.83 -8.95
CA PHE A 130 -17.06 4.04 -9.59
C PHE A 130 -16.80 3.79 -11.07
N GLY A 131 -15.95 4.60 -11.68
CA GLY A 131 -15.62 4.48 -13.09
C GLY A 131 -14.21 4.93 -13.45
N LEU A 132 -13.71 4.43 -14.56
CA LEU A 132 -12.53 4.91 -15.27
C LEU A 132 -12.90 5.22 -16.71
N ASN A 133 -12.47 6.39 -17.20
CA ASN A 133 -12.73 6.85 -18.56
C ASN A 133 -14.22 6.75 -18.97
N GLY A 134 -15.13 6.99 -18.02
CA GLY A 134 -16.58 6.91 -18.22
C GLY A 134 -17.17 5.50 -18.20
N GLU A 135 -16.35 4.46 -18.09
CA GLU A 135 -16.78 3.08 -17.99
C GLU A 135 -16.92 2.63 -16.54
N GLU A 136 -17.97 1.88 -16.23
CA GLU A 136 -18.27 1.42 -14.87
C GLU A 136 -17.21 0.44 -14.35
N ARG A 137 -16.54 0.82 -13.26
CA ARG A 137 -15.52 0.03 -12.53
C ARG A 137 -15.65 0.29 -11.03
N TRP A 138 -16.27 -0.62 -10.31
CA TRP A 138 -16.49 -0.42 -8.88
C TRP A 138 -15.23 -0.74 -8.07
N ARG A 139 -14.46 0.29 -7.75
CA ARG A 139 -13.27 0.31 -6.88
C ARG A 139 -12.08 -0.49 -7.37
N LEU A 140 -12.23 -1.30 -8.43
CA LEU A 140 -11.15 -2.09 -9.00
C LEU A 140 -11.19 -1.98 -10.52
N ALA A 141 -10.03 -1.78 -11.11
CA ALA A 141 -9.85 -1.75 -12.56
C ALA A 141 -8.44 -2.24 -12.94
N ALA A 142 -8.25 -2.54 -14.20
CA ALA A 142 -6.95 -2.76 -14.80
C ALA A 142 -6.81 -1.89 -16.05
N VAL A 143 -5.64 -1.28 -16.21
CA VAL A 143 -5.30 -0.50 -17.40
C VAL A 143 -4.00 -1.01 -18.00
N ASP A 144 -3.87 -0.86 -19.32
CA ASP A 144 -2.60 -1.12 -20.01
C ASP A 144 -1.55 -0.10 -19.52
N ARG A 145 -0.38 -0.59 -19.09
CA ARG A 145 0.66 0.25 -18.51
C ARG A 145 1.22 1.30 -19.47
N THR A 146 1.23 1.01 -20.76
CA THR A 146 1.86 1.87 -21.78
C THR A 146 0.88 2.89 -22.33
N THR A 147 -0.35 2.47 -22.56
CA THR A 147 -1.36 3.29 -23.25
C THR A 147 -2.38 3.93 -22.30
N GLY A 148 -2.50 3.44 -21.07
CA GLY A 148 -3.55 3.84 -20.14
C GLY A 148 -4.96 3.37 -20.53
N ILE A 149 -5.07 2.54 -21.58
CA ILE A 149 -6.37 2.02 -22.05
C ILE A 149 -6.94 1.05 -21.01
N LEU A 150 -8.22 1.26 -20.69
CA LEU A 150 -8.97 0.43 -19.75
C LEU A 150 -9.12 -0.99 -20.30
N MET A 151 -8.78 -1.99 -19.47
CA MET A 151 -8.91 -3.41 -19.81
C MET A 151 -10.29 -3.96 -19.42
N LEU A 152 -10.63 -5.15 -19.90
CA LEU A 152 -11.91 -5.81 -19.62
C LEU A 152 -12.03 -6.34 -18.18
N TRP A 153 -10.92 -6.44 -17.46
CA TRP A 153 -10.89 -6.90 -16.06
C TRP A 153 -11.75 -6.00 -15.16
N ASN A 154 -12.80 -6.56 -14.57
CA ASN A 154 -13.81 -5.79 -13.85
C ASN A 154 -14.46 -6.62 -12.71
N PRO A 155 -13.78 -6.84 -11.59
CA PRO A 155 -14.29 -7.69 -10.52
C PRO A 155 -15.40 -7.06 -9.69
N LYS A 156 -15.68 -5.77 -9.80
CA LYS A 156 -16.76 -5.02 -9.10
C LYS A 156 -16.94 -5.40 -7.63
N LEU A 157 -16.49 -4.55 -6.72
CA LEU A 157 -16.71 -4.75 -5.28
C LEU A 157 -18.08 -4.20 -4.86
N GLY A 158 -18.90 -5.04 -4.23
CA GLY A 158 -20.20 -4.65 -3.70
C GLY A 158 -20.13 -4.19 -2.26
N SER A 159 -21.02 -3.25 -1.88
CA SER A 159 -21.08 -2.63 -0.54
C SER A 159 -19.70 -2.16 -0.05
N ALA A 160 -18.81 -1.82 -1.01
CA ALA A 160 -17.44 -1.46 -0.73
C ALA A 160 -17.31 0.03 -0.46
N ASN A 161 -16.43 0.37 0.48
CA ASN A 161 -16.04 1.75 0.71
C ASN A 161 -14.68 2.06 0.11
N LEU A 162 -13.74 1.09 0.13
CA LEU A 162 -12.35 1.35 -0.22
C LEU A 162 -11.57 0.07 -0.52
N VAL A 163 -10.65 0.13 -1.48
CA VAL A 163 -9.55 -0.81 -1.64
C VAL A 163 -8.29 -0.18 -1.08
N ASN A 164 -7.68 -0.82 -0.10
CA ASN A 164 -6.48 -0.33 0.57
C ASN A 164 -5.19 -0.96 0.02
N ALA A 165 -5.26 -2.23 -0.37
CA ALA A 165 -4.08 -2.99 -0.76
C ALA A 165 -4.39 -3.96 -1.90
N LEU A 166 -3.42 -4.12 -2.79
CA LEU A 166 -3.40 -5.08 -3.89
C LEU A 166 -2.09 -5.86 -3.86
N TRP A 167 -2.16 -7.15 -4.14
CA TRP A 167 -0.97 -7.99 -4.34
C TRP A 167 -1.26 -9.04 -5.40
N LEU A 168 -0.27 -9.36 -6.24
CA LEU A 168 -0.41 -10.42 -7.25
C LEU A 168 0.59 -11.53 -6.97
N SER A 169 0.09 -12.76 -7.01
CA SER A 169 0.91 -13.97 -6.95
C SER A 169 0.22 -15.09 -7.71
N ASN A 170 0.98 -15.83 -8.51
CA ASN A 170 0.50 -17.02 -9.24
C ASN A 170 -0.81 -16.79 -10.04
N GLY A 171 -0.93 -15.64 -10.73
CA GLY A 171 -2.10 -15.32 -11.53
C GLY A 171 -3.35 -14.93 -10.72
N VAL A 172 -3.19 -14.66 -9.43
CA VAL A 172 -4.26 -14.23 -8.53
C VAL A 172 -3.95 -12.85 -7.96
N VAL A 173 -4.90 -11.91 -8.10
CA VAL A 173 -4.86 -10.60 -7.44
C VAL A 173 -5.58 -10.72 -6.09
N TYR A 174 -4.83 -10.56 -5.02
CA TYR A 174 -5.37 -10.43 -3.67
C TYR A 174 -5.76 -8.98 -3.41
N VAL A 175 -6.94 -8.78 -2.84
CA VAL A 175 -7.55 -7.47 -2.63
C VAL A 175 -7.89 -7.31 -1.15
N GLY A 176 -7.32 -6.30 -0.50
CA GLY A 176 -7.62 -5.94 0.88
C GLY A 176 -8.29 -4.57 0.96
N GLY A 177 -9.23 -4.41 1.89
CA GLY A 177 -9.94 -3.14 2.03
C GLY A 177 -11.13 -3.20 2.98
N VAL A 178 -12.16 -2.43 2.63
CA VAL A 178 -13.47 -2.40 3.30
C VAL A 178 -14.55 -2.75 2.27
N PHE A 179 -14.99 -4.00 2.24
CA PHE A 179 -16.03 -4.48 1.34
C PHE A 179 -16.69 -5.77 1.86
N GLU A 180 -17.86 -6.12 1.32
CA GLU A 180 -18.63 -7.30 1.73
C GLU A 180 -18.72 -8.36 0.64
N SER A 181 -18.52 -7.99 -0.63
CA SER A 181 -18.66 -8.93 -1.76
C SER A 181 -17.84 -8.54 -2.97
N VAL A 182 -17.56 -9.52 -3.82
CA VAL A 182 -16.88 -9.39 -5.11
C VAL A 182 -17.82 -9.88 -6.22
N ASN A 183 -17.56 -9.48 -7.47
CA ASN A 183 -18.40 -9.75 -8.64
C ASN A 183 -19.87 -9.29 -8.44
N ALA A 184 -20.00 -8.10 -7.84
CA ALA A 184 -21.29 -7.54 -7.49
C ALA A 184 -22.11 -7.14 -8.74
N VAL A 185 -23.41 -7.47 -8.71
CA VAL A 185 -24.38 -7.07 -9.73
C VAL A 185 -25.60 -6.46 -9.06
N VAL A 186 -26.21 -5.46 -9.70
CA VAL A 186 -27.49 -4.89 -9.25
C VAL A 186 -28.62 -5.72 -9.85
N ILE A 187 -29.41 -6.34 -8.99
CA ILE A 187 -30.62 -7.07 -9.40
C ILE A 187 -31.83 -6.20 -9.12
N PRO A 188 -32.62 -5.79 -10.15
CA PRO A 188 -33.82 -4.98 -9.95
C PRO A 188 -34.80 -5.62 -8.93
N GLY A 189 -35.19 -4.83 -7.95
CA GLY A 189 -36.15 -5.25 -6.89
C GLY A 189 -35.54 -6.02 -5.72
N THR A 190 -34.30 -6.52 -5.82
CA THR A 190 -33.63 -7.25 -4.72
C THR A 190 -32.33 -6.60 -4.23
N GLY A 191 -31.84 -5.58 -4.93
CA GLY A 191 -30.64 -4.84 -4.56
C GLY A 191 -29.33 -5.45 -5.09
N LEU A 192 -28.24 -5.15 -4.40
CA LEU A 192 -26.89 -5.59 -4.76
C LEU A 192 -26.67 -7.04 -4.33
N ARG A 193 -26.15 -7.86 -5.25
CA ARG A 193 -25.70 -9.23 -4.95
C ARG A 193 -24.30 -9.46 -5.51
N GLY A 194 -23.50 -10.26 -4.80
CA GLY A 194 -22.15 -10.67 -5.19
C GLY A 194 -21.73 -11.87 -4.38
N GLU A 195 -20.55 -12.39 -4.67
CA GLU A 195 -19.93 -13.43 -3.85
C GLU A 195 -19.45 -12.83 -2.54
N GLY A 196 -19.92 -13.34 -1.40
CA GLY A 196 -19.57 -12.85 -0.07
C GLY A 196 -18.07 -13.04 0.17
N ARG A 197 -17.37 -11.92 0.33
CA ARG A 197 -15.94 -11.82 0.66
C ARG A 197 -15.77 -10.60 1.54
N ARG A 198 -15.48 -10.80 2.82
CA ARG A 198 -15.33 -9.68 3.75
C ARG A 198 -13.88 -9.22 3.80
N ASN A 199 -13.65 -7.98 3.38
CA ASN A 199 -12.42 -7.19 3.57
C ASN A 199 -11.16 -7.78 2.93
N LEU A 200 -11.21 -9.06 2.51
CA LEU A 200 -10.11 -9.78 1.89
C LEU A 200 -10.64 -10.77 0.85
N ALA A 201 -10.15 -10.67 -0.36
CA ALA A 201 -10.58 -11.49 -1.49
C ALA A 201 -9.41 -11.86 -2.40
N ALA A 202 -9.60 -12.91 -3.18
CA ALA A 202 -8.72 -13.31 -4.26
C ALA A 202 -9.50 -13.35 -5.57
N VAL A 203 -8.96 -12.73 -6.61
CA VAL A 203 -9.58 -12.54 -7.91
C VAL A 203 -8.60 -13.05 -8.98
N ASP A 204 -9.08 -13.80 -9.94
CA ASP A 204 -8.28 -14.24 -11.08
C ASP A 204 -7.77 -13.02 -11.86
N ALA A 205 -6.47 -12.95 -12.09
CA ALA A 205 -5.80 -11.80 -12.69
C ALA A 205 -6.17 -11.57 -14.16
N THR A 206 -6.66 -12.58 -14.85
CA THR A 206 -7.03 -12.50 -16.27
C THR A 206 -8.52 -12.20 -16.47
N THR A 207 -9.37 -12.90 -15.71
CA THR A 207 -10.82 -12.86 -15.92
C THR A 207 -11.55 -11.88 -15.02
N GLY A 208 -10.98 -11.50 -13.88
CA GLY A 208 -11.65 -10.70 -12.85
C GLY A 208 -12.68 -11.46 -12.03
N VAL A 209 -12.76 -12.78 -12.17
CA VAL A 209 -13.69 -13.63 -11.41
C VAL A 209 -13.09 -13.92 -10.03
N ALA A 210 -13.93 -13.83 -8.99
CA ALA A 210 -13.53 -14.21 -7.65
C ALA A 210 -13.18 -15.69 -7.59
N THR A 211 -12.07 -16.02 -6.94
CA THR A 211 -11.70 -17.43 -6.69
C THR A 211 -12.48 -17.98 -5.49
N PRO A 212 -12.51 -19.29 -5.26
CA PRO A 212 -13.11 -19.88 -4.06
C PRO A 212 -12.44 -19.46 -2.74
N TRP A 213 -11.24 -18.89 -2.80
CA TRP A 213 -10.48 -18.44 -1.64
C TRP A 213 -11.23 -17.36 -0.85
N ASN A 214 -11.51 -17.63 0.43
CA ASN A 214 -12.41 -16.80 1.23
C ASN A 214 -12.03 -16.84 2.72
N PRO A 215 -11.00 -16.09 3.15
CA PRO A 215 -10.57 -16.09 4.54
C PRO A 215 -11.52 -15.37 5.49
N ASN A 216 -12.40 -14.49 4.99
CA ASN A 216 -13.24 -13.58 5.75
C ASN A 216 -12.52 -12.88 6.91
N VAL A 217 -12.44 -11.58 6.87
CA VAL A 217 -11.87 -10.74 7.93
C VAL A 217 -12.99 -9.94 8.58
N PHE A 218 -13.16 -10.10 9.90
CA PHE A 218 -14.26 -9.49 10.66
C PHE A 218 -13.75 -8.35 11.55
N ASP A 219 -14.69 -7.48 11.95
CA ASP A 219 -14.54 -6.43 12.96
C ASP A 219 -13.40 -5.44 12.67
N GLY A 220 -13.23 -5.09 11.39
CA GLY A 220 -12.23 -4.11 10.99
C GLY A 220 -11.97 -4.16 9.48
N GLU A 221 -10.84 -3.66 9.06
CA GLU A 221 -10.44 -3.56 7.67
C GLU A 221 -9.05 -4.17 7.41
N VAL A 222 -8.81 -4.57 6.16
CA VAL A 222 -7.47 -4.93 5.69
C VAL A 222 -6.83 -3.71 5.05
N MET A 223 -5.66 -3.32 5.56
CA MET A 223 -4.90 -2.15 5.11
C MET A 223 -3.66 -2.52 4.32
N ALA A 224 -3.07 -3.68 4.60
CA ALA A 224 -1.82 -4.11 3.98
C ALA A 224 -1.87 -5.59 3.62
N LEU A 225 -1.24 -5.93 2.52
CA LEU A 225 -1.07 -7.29 2.01
C LEU A 225 0.38 -7.56 1.63
N ALA A 226 0.82 -8.78 1.83
CA ALA A 226 2.04 -9.31 1.26
C ALA A 226 1.87 -10.82 0.99
N VAL A 227 2.52 -11.35 -0.03
CA VAL A 227 2.46 -12.80 -0.31
C VAL A 227 3.87 -13.32 -0.50
N ALA A 228 4.16 -14.44 0.15
CA ALA A 228 5.41 -15.18 -0.03
C ALA A 228 5.17 -16.67 0.24
N ASP A 229 5.83 -17.55 -0.51
CA ASP A 229 5.81 -19.01 -0.34
C ASP A 229 4.40 -19.60 -0.12
N SER A 230 3.43 -19.19 -0.95
CA SER A 230 2.03 -19.63 -0.85
C SER A 230 1.32 -19.23 0.45
N ILE A 231 1.83 -18.23 1.15
CA ILE A 231 1.19 -17.61 2.32
C ILE A 231 0.80 -16.16 2.00
N VAL A 232 -0.45 -15.81 2.28
CA VAL A 232 -0.98 -14.45 2.20
C VAL A 232 -0.97 -13.84 3.59
N TYR A 233 -0.20 -12.79 3.78
CA TYR A 233 -0.17 -12.00 5.01
C TYR A 233 -1.09 -10.80 4.87
N ALA A 234 -1.95 -10.56 5.86
CA ALA A 234 -2.85 -9.42 5.90
C ALA A 234 -2.68 -8.66 7.21
N GLY A 235 -2.49 -7.36 7.10
CA GLY A 235 -2.45 -6.43 8.23
C GLY A 235 -3.62 -5.45 8.16
N GLY A 236 -4.08 -4.97 9.32
CA GLY A 236 -5.21 -4.04 9.37
C GLY A 236 -5.60 -3.67 10.80
N SER A 237 -6.91 -3.45 11.01
CA SER A 237 -7.53 -3.14 12.31
C SER A 237 -8.57 -4.18 12.70
N PHE A 238 -8.35 -5.44 12.38
CA PHE A 238 -9.28 -6.54 12.61
C PHE A 238 -8.91 -7.38 13.83
N ASP A 239 -9.90 -8.05 14.42
CA ASP A 239 -9.72 -8.91 15.60
C ASP A 239 -9.92 -10.40 15.29
N GLN A 240 -10.65 -10.73 14.22
CA GLN A 240 -11.05 -12.10 13.90
C GLN A 240 -10.99 -12.39 12.41
N VAL A 241 -10.69 -13.64 12.09
CA VAL A 241 -10.65 -14.17 10.73
C VAL A 241 -11.26 -15.57 10.69
N GLY A 242 -11.77 -16.00 9.52
CA GLY A 242 -12.28 -17.37 9.34
C GLY A 242 -13.73 -17.42 8.85
N LEU A 243 -14.30 -18.61 8.80
CA LEU A 243 -15.69 -18.83 8.45
C LEU A 243 -16.58 -18.59 9.66
N VAL A 244 -17.80 -18.11 9.42
CA VAL A 244 -18.82 -17.91 10.49
C VAL A 244 -19.00 -19.16 11.33
N GLY A 245 -18.75 -19.05 12.64
CA GLY A 245 -18.81 -20.16 13.59
C GLY A 245 -17.53 -20.99 13.71
N GLN A 246 -16.46 -20.62 12.98
CA GLN A 246 -15.12 -21.17 13.10
C GLN A 246 -14.07 -20.04 13.19
N ASP A 247 -14.48 -18.94 13.81
CA ASP A 247 -13.68 -17.74 13.89
C ASP A 247 -12.41 -17.95 14.70
N THR A 248 -11.31 -17.47 14.16
CA THR A 248 -10.00 -17.54 14.81
C THR A 248 -9.56 -16.12 15.18
N ILE A 249 -9.19 -15.92 16.44
CA ILE A 249 -8.67 -14.63 16.92
C ILE A 249 -7.32 -14.36 16.27
N ARG A 250 -7.23 -13.24 15.56
CA ARG A 250 -6.02 -12.71 14.95
C ARG A 250 -6.05 -11.19 15.10
N LEU A 251 -5.23 -10.68 15.99
CA LEU A 251 -5.21 -9.25 16.31
C LEU A 251 -4.34 -8.49 15.30
N ASN A 252 -4.99 -7.77 14.40
CA ASN A 252 -4.41 -6.81 13.45
C ASN A 252 -3.46 -7.41 12.41
N LEU A 253 -3.09 -8.69 12.53
CA LEU A 253 -2.15 -9.35 11.65
C LEU A 253 -2.45 -10.85 11.56
N ALA A 254 -2.58 -11.37 10.35
CA ALA A 254 -2.88 -12.77 10.09
C ALA A 254 -2.12 -13.29 8.87
N ALA A 255 -1.94 -14.61 8.82
CA ALA A 255 -1.42 -15.31 7.66
C ALA A 255 -2.40 -16.41 7.22
N PHE A 256 -2.60 -16.52 5.92
CA PHE A 256 -3.53 -17.46 5.30
C PHE A 256 -2.81 -18.31 4.27
N ASP A 257 -3.15 -19.58 4.21
CA ASP A 257 -2.75 -20.44 3.11
C ASP A 257 -3.37 -19.95 1.78
N ALA A 258 -2.56 -19.74 0.78
CA ALA A 258 -2.99 -19.17 -0.50
C ALA A 258 -3.90 -20.10 -1.32
N GLY A 259 -3.87 -21.42 -1.06
CA GLY A 259 -4.73 -22.39 -1.74
C GLY A 259 -6.10 -22.52 -1.08
N SER A 260 -6.12 -22.70 0.25
CA SER A 260 -7.35 -22.98 1.01
C SER A 260 -8.05 -21.76 1.59
N GLY A 261 -7.34 -20.65 1.81
CA GLY A 261 -7.88 -19.48 2.52
C GLY A 261 -7.96 -19.66 4.04
N LEU A 262 -7.51 -20.77 4.57
CA LEU A 262 -7.53 -21.01 6.02
C LEU A 262 -6.42 -20.22 6.71
N ALA A 263 -6.73 -19.67 7.88
CA ALA A 263 -5.73 -19.04 8.72
C ALA A 263 -4.69 -20.07 9.18
N THR A 264 -3.42 -19.72 9.05
CA THR A 264 -2.32 -20.56 9.51
C THR A 264 -2.11 -20.40 11.02
N PRO A 265 -1.30 -21.26 11.67
CA PRO A 265 -0.91 -21.09 13.08
C PRO A 265 -0.08 -19.82 13.33
N TRP A 266 0.49 -19.19 12.30
CA TRP A 266 1.28 -17.98 12.42
C TRP A 266 0.44 -16.83 13.01
N ASN A 267 0.83 -16.33 14.17
CA ASN A 267 0.05 -15.36 14.95
C ASN A 267 0.94 -14.46 15.81
N PRO A 268 1.58 -13.45 15.25
CA PRO A 268 2.42 -12.54 16.04
C PRO A 268 1.63 -11.62 16.97
N SER A 269 0.32 -11.49 16.82
CA SER A 269 -0.55 -10.69 17.69
C SER A 269 -0.01 -9.27 17.92
N VAL A 270 -0.50 -8.30 17.15
CA VAL A 270 -0.10 -6.90 17.25
C VAL A 270 -1.06 -6.14 18.16
N ARG A 271 -0.52 -5.42 19.14
CA ARG A 271 -1.29 -4.70 20.16
C ARG A 271 -0.77 -3.30 20.42
N GLY A 272 -1.63 -2.41 20.92
CA GLY A 272 -1.30 -1.05 21.36
C GLY A 272 -2.31 -0.50 22.35
N ILE A 273 -2.18 0.76 22.74
CA ILE A 273 -2.99 1.36 23.81
C ILE A 273 -4.23 2.08 23.26
N ASN A 274 -4.21 2.56 22.02
CA ASN A 274 -5.24 3.45 21.46
C ASN A 274 -5.63 3.09 20.01
N GLY A 275 -6.20 1.91 19.81
CA GLY A 275 -6.62 1.45 18.48
C GLY A 275 -5.42 1.01 17.64
N ASP A 276 -5.06 -0.22 17.80
CA ASP A 276 -3.93 -0.89 17.15
C ASP A 276 -4.23 -1.08 15.68
N ILE A 277 -3.28 -0.79 14.85
CA ILE A 277 -3.44 -0.92 13.39
C ILE A 277 -2.10 -1.33 12.78
N VAL A 278 -2.12 -2.35 11.94
CA VAL A 278 -1.05 -2.65 11.00
C VAL A 278 -1.39 -2.01 9.66
N GLN A 279 -0.64 -0.97 9.31
CA GLN A 279 -0.89 -0.20 8.09
C GLN A 279 -0.02 -0.61 6.92
N ALA A 280 1.10 -1.27 7.20
CA ALA A 280 2.05 -1.65 6.17
C ALA A 280 2.71 -2.98 6.48
N LEU A 281 2.91 -3.77 5.44
CA LEU A 281 3.66 -5.03 5.46
C LEU A 281 4.69 -5.02 4.34
N LEU A 282 5.87 -5.51 4.63
CA LEU A 282 6.91 -5.72 3.64
C LEU A 282 7.59 -7.07 3.92
N VAL A 283 7.53 -7.96 2.96
CA VAL A 283 8.31 -9.19 2.98
C VAL A 283 9.70 -8.90 2.42
N ALA A 284 10.73 -9.17 3.21
CA ALA A 284 12.11 -9.11 2.78
C ALA A 284 12.90 -10.24 3.45
N ASP A 285 13.55 -11.06 2.65
CA ASP A 285 14.26 -12.24 3.10
C ASP A 285 13.34 -13.19 3.91
N ASN A 286 13.75 -13.59 5.12
CA ASN A 286 12.92 -14.40 6.05
C ASN A 286 12.13 -13.54 7.05
N LEU A 287 11.96 -12.26 6.78
CA LEU A 287 11.31 -11.31 7.67
C LEU A 287 10.07 -10.71 7.05
N ILE A 288 9.15 -10.33 7.92
CA ILE A 288 8.04 -9.41 7.60
C ILE A 288 8.26 -8.17 8.43
N TYR A 289 8.55 -7.05 7.77
CA TYR A 289 8.52 -5.74 8.41
C TYR A 289 7.09 -5.25 8.51
N ILE A 290 6.73 -4.76 9.69
CA ILE A 290 5.39 -4.32 10.05
C ILE A 290 5.48 -2.85 10.42
N GLY A 291 4.74 -2.01 9.73
CA GLY A 291 4.53 -0.60 10.05
C GLY A 291 3.10 -0.37 10.50
N GLY A 292 2.90 0.57 11.44
CA GLY A 292 1.55 0.87 11.91
C GLY A 292 1.54 1.76 13.13
N ARG A 293 0.46 1.69 13.89
CA ARG A 293 0.31 2.27 15.23
C ARG A 293 0.08 1.15 16.23
N PHE A 294 1.12 0.77 16.93
CA PHE A 294 1.10 -0.29 17.94
C PHE A 294 2.26 -0.11 18.94
N THR A 295 2.22 -0.82 20.05
CA THR A 295 3.27 -0.79 21.07
C THR A 295 3.82 -2.17 21.40
N GLU A 296 3.20 -3.24 20.88
CA GLU A 296 3.59 -4.62 21.16
C GLU A 296 3.39 -5.54 19.96
N VAL A 297 4.34 -6.42 19.71
CA VAL A 297 4.25 -7.51 18.73
C VAL A 297 4.72 -8.80 19.40
N GLY A 298 3.86 -9.83 19.42
CA GLY A 298 4.20 -11.13 20.00
C GLY A 298 4.60 -11.09 21.47
N GLY A 299 4.02 -10.19 22.27
CA GLY A 299 4.37 -10.00 23.67
C GLY A 299 5.67 -9.23 23.91
N GLN A 300 6.28 -8.68 22.85
CA GLN A 300 7.50 -7.87 22.92
C GLN A 300 7.20 -6.41 22.63
N ALA A 301 7.77 -5.50 23.41
CA ALA A 301 7.63 -4.06 23.18
C ALA A 301 8.23 -3.68 21.82
N ARG A 302 7.42 -3.13 20.93
CA ARG A 302 7.78 -2.67 19.58
C ARG A 302 6.87 -1.49 19.22
N ASP A 303 7.44 -0.30 19.14
CA ASP A 303 6.66 0.91 18.86
C ASP A 303 6.65 1.21 17.36
N ASN A 304 5.49 0.97 16.72
CA ASN A 304 5.10 1.37 15.37
C ASN A 304 5.91 0.76 14.21
N LEU A 305 7.08 0.17 14.47
CA LEU A 305 7.91 -0.52 13.49
C LEU A 305 8.51 -1.78 14.11
N ALA A 306 8.30 -2.91 13.48
CA ALA A 306 8.81 -4.20 13.92
C ALA A 306 9.23 -5.09 12.74
N ALA A 307 10.03 -6.11 13.03
CA ALA A 307 10.27 -7.23 12.13
C ALA A 307 9.89 -8.54 12.82
N VAL A 308 9.17 -9.38 12.11
CA VAL A 308 8.67 -10.69 12.56
C VAL A 308 9.26 -11.78 11.68
N ASP A 309 9.67 -12.87 12.28
CA ASP A 309 10.07 -14.07 11.54
C ASP A 309 8.90 -14.60 10.71
N ARG A 310 9.13 -14.80 9.42
CA ARG A 310 8.10 -15.16 8.46
C ARG A 310 7.53 -16.57 8.69
N VAL A 311 8.30 -17.47 9.27
CA VAL A 311 7.90 -18.86 9.52
C VAL A 311 7.37 -19.03 10.95
N ALA A 312 8.12 -18.52 11.93
CA ALA A 312 7.79 -18.73 13.33
C ALA A 312 6.74 -17.75 13.87
N GLY A 313 6.56 -16.58 13.24
CA GLY A 313 5.65 -15.53 13.73
C GLY A 313 6.16 -14.83 15.00
N LEU A 314 7.44 -14.94 15.31
CA LEU A 314 8.04 -14.33 16.47
C LEU A 314 8.66 -12.97 16.14
N ALA A 315 8.48 -11.99 17.02
CA ALA A 315 9.17 -10.72 16.91
C ALA A 315 10.70 -10.94 17.02
N THR A 316 11.45 -10.33 16.11
CA THR A 316 12.90 -10.45 16.06
C THR A 316 13.59 -9.45 16.99
N SER A 317 14.93 -9.47 17.02
CA SER A 317 15.74 -8.47 17.73
C SER A 317 15.75 -7.09 17.05
N PHE A 318 15.15 -6.94 15.85
CA PHE A 318 15.04 -5.65 15.19
C PHE A 318 14.24 -4.67 16.06
N THR A 319 14.88 -3.57 16.45
CA THR A 319 14.30 -2.57 17.36
C THR A 319 14.60 -1.17 16.85
N MET A 320 13.63 -0.56 16.17
CA MET A 320 13.67 0.80 15.63
C MET A 320 12.40 1.55 16.01
N PRO A 321 12.22 1.85 17.33
CA PRO A 321 10.98 2.48 17.78
C PRO A 321 10.83 3.87 17.18
N THR A 322 9.61 4.17 16.74
CA THR A 322 9.22 5.51 16.28
C THR A 322 8.22 6.12 17.26
N ASN A 323 8.24 7.46 17.36
CA ASN A 323 7.30 8.16 18.25
C ASN A 323 5.89 8.31 17.69
N ASP A 324 5.66 7.90 16.45
CA ASP A 324 4.35 7.91 15.79
C ASP A 324 4.33 6.89 14.63
N THR A 325 3.20 6.75 14.00
CA THR A 325 2.83 5.75 13.00
C THR A 325 3.80 5.64 11.83
N VAL A 326 4.18 4.42 11.48
CA VAL A 326 4.87 4.08 10.22
C VAL A 326 3.83 3.63 9.19
N LEU A 327 3.80 4.30 8.04
CA LEU A 327 2.82 4.08 6.97
C LEU A 327 3.36 3.24 5.82
N THR A 328 4.66 3.29 5.57
CA THR A 328 5.26 2.64 4.41
C THR A 328 6.71 2.26 4.69
N PRO A 329 7.04 0.97 4.76
CA PRO A 329 8.39 0.45 4.59
C PRO A 329 8.65 0.13 3.11
N PHE A 330 9.87 0.32 2.65
CA PHE A 330 10.32 -0.08 1.31
C PHE A 330 11.76 -0.63 1.37
N ASP A 331 12.03 -1.75 0.72
CA ASP A 331 13.33 -2.40 0.67
C ASP A 331 13.95 -2.24 -0.73
N ASP A 332 15.14 -1.64 -0.82
CA ASP A 332 15.91 -1.59 -2.06
C ASP A 332 16.99 -2.70 -2.16
N GLY A 333 16.97 -3.65 -1.21
CA GLY A 333 17.97 -4.71 -1.07
C GLY A 333 19.14 -4.33 -0.15
N ARG A 334 19.48 -3.07 -0.03
CA ARG A 334 20.55 -2.54 0.83
C ARG A 334 19.97 -1.80 2.04
N ARG A 335 18.89 -1.05 1.84
CA ARG A 335 18.29 -0.18 2.85
C ARG A 335 16.82 -0.48 3.00
N LEU A 336 16.37 -0.43 4.23
CA LEU A 336 14.96 -0.33 4.58
C LEU A 336 14.61 1.16 4.73
N TYR A 337 13.90 1.71 3.76
CA TYR A 337 13.32 3.03 3.85
C TYR A 337 12.02 2.95 4.63
N VAL A 338 11.75 3.95 5.48
CA VAL A 338 10.50 4.05 6.24
C VAL A 338 9.92 5.45 6.15
N GLY A 339 8.62 5.51 5.91
CA GLY A 339 7.84 6.75 5.85
C GLY A 339 6.62 6.69 6.77
N GLY A 340 6.15 7.86 7.24
CA GLY A 340 5.00 7.90 8.13
C GLY A 340 4.70 9.28 8.71
N LEU A 341 4.26 9.28 9.99
CA LEU A 341 3.97 10.47 10.78
C LEU A 341 5.08 10.82 11.77
N PHE A 342 5.98 9.89 12.05
CA PHE A 342 6.98 10.01 13.09
C PHE A 342 7.89 11.23 12.89
N THR A 343 8.38 11.76 13.99
CA THR A 343 9.40 12.82 14.02
C THR A 343 10.71 12.35 14.65
N THR A 344 10.70 11.17 15.27
CA THR A 344 11.90 10.49 15.78
C THR A 344 11.84 9.00 15.49
N ILE A 345 13.00 8.40 15.23
CA ILE A 345 13.22 6.96 15.11
C ILE A 345 14.49 6.58 15.89
N ALA A 346 14.42 5.54 16.70
CA ALA A 346 15.49 5.11 17.60
C ALA A 346 16.07 6.26 18.43
N GLY A 347 15.21 7.19 18.88
CA GLY A 347 15.57 8.37 19.65
C GLY A 347 16.24 9.50 18.84
N GLN A 348 16.42 9.34 17.54
CA GLN A 348 17.04 10.37 16.68
C GLN A 348 15.98 11.14 15.89
N PRO A 349 16.14 12.48 15.73
CA PRO A 349 15.24 13.28 14.90
C PRO A 349 15.25 12.84 13.44
N ARG A 350 14.08 12.52 12.89
CA ARG A 350 13.84 12.20 11.48
C ARG A 350 12.44 12.67 11.11
N GLY A 351 12.34 13.63 10.23
CA GLY A 351 11.04 14.16 9.78
C GLY A 351 10.35 13.23 8.80
N ARG A 352 9.58 12.27 9.28
CA ARG A 352 8.68 11.37 8.55
C ARG A 352 9.34 10.45 7.51
N LEU A 353 10.65 10.54 7.36
CA LEU A 353 11.46 9.73 6.45
C LEU A 353 12.75 9.30 7.12
N ALA A 354 13.13 8.06 6.94
CA ALA A 354 14.41 7.52 7.40
C ALA A 354 14.85 6.35 6.53
N ALA A 355 16.12 6.00 6.60
CA ALA A 355 16.66 4.79 6.00
C ALA A 355 17.50 4.03 7.03
N ILE A 356 17.32 2.72 7.08
CA ILE A 356 18.03 1.78 7.95
C ILE A 356 18.91 0.90 7.06
N ASP A 357 20.16 0.77 7.36
CA ASP A 357 21.05 -0.17 6.68
C ASP A 357 20.67 -1.60 7.08
N LYS A 358 20.31 -2.44 6.12
CA LYS A 358 19.81 -3.81 6.38
C LYS A 358 20.91 -4.75 6.88
N THR A 359 22.15 -4.52 6.51
CA THR A 359 23.29 -5.37 6.90
C THR A 359 23.65 -5.18 8.37
N THR A 360 23.68 -3.91 8.80
CA THR A 360 24.09 -3.54 10.16
C THR A 360 22.90 -3.35 11.11
N GLY A 361 21.70 -3.17 10.59
CA GLY A 361 20.52 -2.81 11.38
C GLY A 361 20.58 -1.41 11.97
N VAL A 362 21.45 -0.53 11.45
CA VAL A 362 21.69 0.81 12.02
C VAL A 362 20.98 1.89 11.20
N LEU A 363 20.40 2.87 11.90
CA LEU A 363 19.82 4.05 11.27
C LEU A 363 20.92 4.83 10.53
N THR A 364 20.71 5.11 9.25
CA THR A 364 21.67 5.85 8.42
C THR A 364 21.58 7.36 8.67
N SER A 365 22.52 8.12 8.09
CA SER A 365 22.47 9.59 8.09
C SER A 365 21.45 10.17 7.12
N TRP A 366 20.83 9.35 6.24
CA TRP A 366 19.84 9.79 5.27
C TRP A 366 18.60 10.38 5.97
N ASN A 367 18.35 11.67 5.76
CA ASN A 367 17.32 12.45 6.47
C ASN A 367 16.77 13.58 5.58
N PRO A 368 15.90 13.28 4.63
CA PRO A 368 15.29 14.28 3.77
C PRO A 368 14.36 15.26 4.50
N ASN A 369 13.85 14.90 5.66
CA ASN A 369 13.08 15.76 6.55
C ASN A 369 11.82 16.37 5.89
N ALA A 370 10.79 15.58 5.70
CA ALA A 370 9.47 16.05 5.27
C ALA A 370 8.71 16.74 6.41
N ASN A 371 7.93 17.79 6.10
CA ASN A 371 7.11 18.51 7.10
C ASN A 371 5.70 17.95 7.29
N GLY A 372 5.30 16.95 6.48
CA GLY A 372 3.98 16.30 6.52
C GLY A 372 4.09 14.79 6.26
N LEU A 373 2.94 14.10 6.28
CA LEU A 373 2.86 12.64 6.15
C LEU A 373 3.53 12.13 4.88
N VAL A 374 4.29 11.05 5.02
CA VAL A 374 4.77 10.25 3.90
C VAL A 374 3.99 8.94 3.84
N ARG A 375 3.25 8.75 2.74
CA ARG A 375 2.33 7.62 2.56
C ARG A 375 2.89 6.51 1.69
N SER A 376 3.75 6.85 0.76
CA SER A 376 4.32 5.89 -0.19
C SER A 376 5.76 6.22 -0.50
N ILE A 377 6.59 5.19 -0.58
CA ILE A 377 7.99 5.25 -0.98
C ILE A 377 8.20 4.17 -2.05
N VAL A 378 8.91 4.53 -3.12
CA VAL A 378 9.38 3.55 -4.12
C VAL A 378 10.73 3.98 -4.65
N VAL A 379 11.58 3.02 -4.97
CA VAL A 379 12.85 3.27 -5.66
C VAL A 379 12.71 2.89 -7.13
N SER A 380 13.04 3.80 -8.02
CA SER A 380 13.01 3.60 -9.47
C SER A 380 14.17 4.35 -10.13
N GLY A 381 14.88 3.72 -11.04
CA GLY A 381 16.00 4.33 -11.76
C GLY A 381 17.07 4.96 -10.85
N GLY A 382 17.34 4.34 -9.69
CA GLY A 382 18.33 4.84 -8.73
C GLY A 382 17.90 6.10 -7.97
N LYS A 383 16.61 6.42 -7.92
CA LYS A 383 16.02 7.55 -7.18
C LYS A 383 14.95 7.07 -6.22
N VAL A 384 14.80 7.75 -5.08
CA VAL A 384 13.73 7.51 -4.11
C VAL A 384 12.59 8.47 -4.39
N PHE A 385 11.45 7.94 -4.80
CA PHE A 385 10.22 8.69 -5.01
C PHE A 385 9.37 8.60 -3.75
N VAL A 386 8.85 9.73 -3.30
CA VAL A 386 7.98 9.81 -2.11
C VAL A 386 6.70 10.54 -2.43
N GLY A 387 5.59 10.01 -1.95
CA GLY A 387 4.27 10.58 -2.05
C GLY A 387 3.63 10.75 -0.67
N GLY A 388 2.77 11.76 -0.50
CA GLY A 388 2.12 11.96 0.80
C GLY A 388 1.34 13.24 0.93
N GLU A 389 1.38 13.85 2.12
CA GLU A 389 0.67 15.08 2.52
C GLU A 389 1.67 16.10 3.08
N PHE A 390 2.78 16.32 2.42
CA PHE A 390 3.79 17.29 2.80
C PHE A 390 3.78 18.49 1.83
N THR A 391 4.30 19.62 2.29
CA THR A 391 4.48 20.83 1.47
C THR A 391 5.94 21.25 1.38
N MET A 392 6.80 20.62 2.20
CA MET A 392 8.25 20.86 2.19
C MET A 392 9.00 19.56 2.46
N ILE A 393 10.14 19.41 1.82
CA ILE A 393 11.10 18.33 2.05
C ILE A 393 12.53 18.86 1.85
N GLY A 394 13.46 18.47 2.71
CA GLY A 394 14.83 19.00 2.65
C GLY A 394 14.94 20.52 2.86
N GLY A 395 13.94 21.16 3.47
CA GLY A 395 13.87 22.61 3.61
C GLY A 395 13.39 23.34 2.35
N GLN A 396 13.06 22.64 1.27
CA GLN A 396 12.59 23.20 0.01
C GLN A 396 11.09 22.95 -0.20
N PRO A 397 10.35 23.88 -0.83
CA PRO A 397 8.94 23.66 -1.20
C PRO A 397 8.80 22.49 -2.15
N ARG A 398 8.06 21.46 -1.74
CA ARG A 398 7.68 20.28 -2.53
C ARG A 398 6.34 19.78 -2.05
N THR A 399 5.34 19.87 -2.90
CA THR A 399 3.95 19.55 -2.53
C THR A 399 3.61 18.15 -2.96
N MET A 400 3.25 17.30 -1.98
CA MET A 400 2.68 15.96 -2.10
C MET A 400 3.53 14.90 -2.81
N PHE A 401 4.53 15.29 -3.61
CA PHE A 401 5.40 14.41 -4.36
C PHE A 401 6.81 14.97 -4.46
N ALA A 402 7.83 14.13 -4.23
CA ALA A 402 9.23 14.53 -4.31
C ALA A 402 10.10 13.36 -4.77
N VAL A 403 11.24 13.70 -5.33
CA VAL A 403 12.28 12.75 -5.74
C VAL A 403 13.57 13.06 -5.00
N ILE A 404 14.17 12.06 -4.40
CA ILE A 404 15.27 12.19 -3.45
C ILE A 404 16.42 11.29 -3.89
N ASP A 405 17.62 11.81 -3.77
CA ASP A 405 18.84 11.03 -3.97
C ASP A 405 18.99 9.99 -2.83
N PRO A 406 19.19 8.71 -3.14
CA PRO A 406 19.25 7.64 -2.14
C PRO A 406 20.50 7.70 -1.25
N GLU A 407 21.59 8.35 -1.70
CA GLU A 407 22.83 8.41 -0.92
C GLU A 407 22.89 9.67 -0.05
N THR A 408 22.52 10.81 -0.61
CA THR A 408 22.67 12.11 0.05
C THR A 408 21.42 12.55 0.83
N GLY A 409 20.22 12.07 0.43
CA GLY A 409 18.95 12.54 0.96
C GLY A 409 18.54 13.93 0.45
N GLN A 410 19.24 14.46 -0.56
CA GLN A 410 18.91 15.72 -1.20
C GLN A 410 17.84 15.54 -2.27
N LEU A 411 17.09 16.60 -2.56
CA LEU A 411 16.14 16.61 -3.67
C LEU A 411 16.88 16.45 -5.01
N VAL A 412 16.25 15.74 -5.93
CA VAL A 412 16.72 15.60 -7.31
C VAL A 412 15.94 16.56 -8.19
N GLY A 413 16.65 17.38 -8.98
CA GLY A 413 16.03 18.25 -9.99
C GLY A 413 15.54 19.60 -9.44
N ASP A 414 16.32 20.20 -8.57
CA ASP A 414 16.20 21.63 -8.15
C ASP A 414 17.01 22.54 -9.05
#